data_11c898991e3e3d5e41fc2986652cb40e
#
_entry.id   11c898991e3e3d5e41fc2986652cb40e
#
_cell.length_a   1.000
_cell.length_b   1.000
_cell.length_c   1.000
_cell.angle_alpha   90.00
_cell.angle_beta   90.00
_cell.angle_gamma   90.00
#
_symmetry.space_group_name_H-M   'P 1'
#
loop_
_entity.id
_entity.type
_entity.pdbx_description
1 polymer ?
#
loop_
_entity_poly.entity_id
_entity_poly.type
_entity_poly.pdbx_seq_one_letter_code
_entity_poly.pdbx_strand_id
1 'polypeptide(L)'
;KGKVTKIVQFGVFISVEDGIEGLVHISELANRHVENPETVVKPGETVFVKVIDVDLDRRRISLSLKQANDSVDPASEDFDPAIYGMPAEYDEQGNYKYPEGFDPNTNEWIAGYEKQREEWESQYAAAHELWEEHKEFVAKELENAAESAAADGQGPKEEKPVEETSNYSSAAPTTG
;
A
#
# COMPACT_ATOMS: atom_id res chain seq x y z
N LYS A 1 -6.93 4.28 7.07
CA LYS A 1 -6.07 4.50 8.24
C LYS A 1 -6.53 3.57 9.36
N GLY A 2 -5.64 2.78 9.93
CA GLY A 2 -5.96 1.83 10.99
C GLY A 2 -4.90 1.80 12.08
N LYS A 3 -5.28 1.30 13.26
CA LYS A 3 -4.38 1.20 14.41
C LYS A 3 -4.01 -0.27 14.66
N VAL A 4 -2.71 -0.53 14.80
CA VAL A 4 -2.20 -1.86 15.16
C VAL A 4 -2.66 -2.24 16.56
N THR A 5 -3.45 -3.32 16.67
CA THR A 5 -3.98 -3.81 17.94
C THR A 5 -3.17 -4.97 18.49
N LYS A 6 -2.77 -5.91 17.62
CA LYS A 6 -2.05 -7.11 18.02
C LYS A 6 -1.12 -7.59 16.91
N ILE A 7 0.06 -8.06 17.29
CA ILE A 7 1.03 -8.68 16.40
C ILE A 7 1.11 -10.17 16.70
N VAL A 8 1.10 -11.00 15.65
CA VAL A 8 1.23 -12.45 15.71
C VAL A 8 2.24 -12.92 14.66
N GLN A 9 2.76 -14.14 14.78
CA GLN A 9 3.81 -14.65 13.90
C GLN A 9 3.44 -14.65 12.40
N PHE A 10 2.17 -14.81 12.07
CA PHE A 10 1.69 -14.88 10.68
C PHE A 10 1.12 -13.55 10.15
N GLY A 11 1.10 -12.49 10.98
CA GLY A 11 0.59 -11.18 10.56
C GLY A 11 0.27 -10.22 11.69
N VAL A 12 -0.48 -9.18 11.34
CA VAL A 12 -0.83 -8.08 12.24
C VAL A 12 -2.32 -7.81 12.21
N PHE A 13 -2.94 -7.70 13.38
CA PHE A 13 -4.33 -7.25 13.51
C PHE A 13 -4.36 -5.73 13.59
N ILE A 14 -5.23 -5.13 12.80
CA ILE A 14 -5.40 -3.68 12.69
C ILE A 14 -6.86 -3.34 12.86
N SER A 15 -7.16 -2.45 13.80
CA SER A 15 -8.48 -1.84 13.94
C SER A 15 -8.63 -0.71 12.93
N VAL A 16 -9.59 -0.82 12.04
CA VAL A 16 -9.87 0.18 10.98
C VAL A 16 -10.91 1.17 11.47
N GLU A 17 -11.90 0.67 12.23
CA GLU A 17 -12.97 1.43 12.87
C GLU A 17 -13.33 0.79 14.21
N ASP A 18 -14.16 1.47 15.02
CA ASP A 18 -14.63 0.97 16.31
C ASP A 18 -15.36 -0.38 16.15
N GLY A 19 -14.70 -1.43 16.63
CA GLY A 19 -15.21 -2.80 16.58
C GLY A 19 -14.95 -3.56 15.29
N ILE A 20 -14.23 -2.98 14.33
CA ILE A 20 -13.85 -3.63 13.08
C ILE A 20 -12.35 -3.86 13.04
N GLU A 21 -11.92 -5.11 13.10
CA GLU A 21 -10.53 -5.51 13.00
C GLU A 21 -10.27 -6.28 11.69
N GLY A 22 -9.19 -5.95 11.03
CA GLY A 22 -8.67 -6.67 9.87
C GLY A 22 -7.33 -7.32 10.16
N LEU A 23 -6.97 -8.31 9.34
CA LEU A 23 -5.69 -9.01 9.39
C LEU A 23 -4.85 -8.62 8.19
N VAL A 24 -3.63 -8.15 8.44
CA VAL A 24 -2.56 -8.06 7.45
C VAL A 24 -1.70 -9.31 7.57
N HIS A 25 -1.70 -10.16 6.54
CA HIS A 25 -0.81 -11.32 6.50
C HIS A 25 0.66 -10.87 6.38
N ILE A 26 1.59 -11.68 6.89
CA ILE A 26 3.02 -11.32 6.90
C ILE A 26 3.57 -11.02 5.49
N SER A 27 3.04 -11.64 4.45
CA SER A 27 3.39 -11.37 3.05
C SER A 27 2.88 -10.02 2.51
N GLU A 28 1.91 -9.41 3.21
CA GLU A 28 1.29 -8.14 2.86
C GLU A 28 1.77 -6.97 3.73
N LEU A 29 2.76 -7.21 4.60
CA LEU A 29 3.34 -6.18 5.47
C LEU A 29 4.37 -5.31 4.74
N ALA A 30 5.23 -5.92 3.92
CA ALA A 30 6.26 -5.20 3.18
C ALA A 30 6.63 -5.92 1.88
N ASN A 31 7.29 -5.21 0.96
CA ASN A 31 7.80 -5.73 -0.31
C ASN A 31 9.05 -6.63 -0.15
N ARG A 32 9.52 -6.81 1.08
CA ARG A 32 10.66 -7.67 1.43
C ARG A 32 10.20 -8.85 2.26
N HIS A 33 11.04 -9.88 2.34
CA HIS A 33 10.79 -10.99 3.26
C HIS A 33 10.83 -10.52 4.71
N VAL A 34 9.71 -10.72 5.42
CA VAL A 34 9.53 -10.33 6.82
C VAL A 34 9.51 -11.59 7.66
N GLU A 35 10.52 -11.78 8.48
CA GLU A 35 10.57 -12.91 9.44
C GLU A 35 9.76 -12.60 10.70
N ASN A 36 9.83 -11.35 11.16
CA ASN A 36 9.11 -10.89 12.35
C ASN A 36 8.28 -9.65 12.03
N PRO A 37 6.96 -9.71 12.18
CA PRO A 37 6.09 -8.56 11.94
C PRO A 37 6.41 -7.32 12.79
N GLU A 38 6.94 -7.53 13.99
CA GLU A 38 7.34 -6.46 14.91
C GLU A 38 8.49 -5.57 14.40
N THR A 39 9.22 -6.02 13.37
CA THR A 39 10.27 -5.23 12.74
C THR A 39 9.72 -4.20 11.74
N VAL A 40 8.49 -4.40 11.31
CA VAL A 40 7.83 -3.54 10.31
C VAL A 40 6.88 -2.56 10.99
N VAL A 41 6.09 -3.03 11.96
CA VAL A 41 5.08 -2.23 12.67
C VAL A 41 5.11 -2.51 14.18
N LYS A 42 4.69 -1.53 14.96
CA LYS A 42 4.63 -1.63 16.44
C LYS A 42 3.19 -1.67 16.94
N PRO A 43 2.93 -2.37 18.05
CA PRO A 43 1.62 -2.32 18.70
C PRO A 43 1.23 -0.88 19.07
N GLY A 44 0.02 -0.48 18.69
CA GLY A 44 -0.49 0.88 18.94
C GLY A 44 -0.13 1.90 17.87
N GLU A 45 0.68 1.53 16.89
CA GLU A 45 1.03 2.38 15.76
C GLU A 45 -0.16 2.58 14.81
N THR A 46 -0.26 3.76 14.21
CA THR A 46 -1.25 4.06 13.18
C THR A 46 -0.62 3.90 11.82
N VAL A 47 -1.22 3.08 10.98
CA VAL A 47 -0.71 2.74 9.65
C VAL A 47 -1.80 2.91 8.58
N PHE A 48 -1.38 3.09 7.33
CA PHE A 48 -2.29 3.07 6.19
C PHE A 48 -2.38 1.66 5.63
N VAL A 49 -3.59 1.18 5.42
CA VAL A 49 -3.86 -0.16 4.90
C VAL A 49 -4.91 -0.12 3.81
N LYS A 50 -4.76 -1.01 2.84
CA LYS A 50 -5.74 -1.23 1.77
C LYS A 50 -6.56 -2.48 2.10
N VAL A 51 -7.88 -2.39 1.93
CA VAL A 51 -8.75 -3.56 2.03
C VAL A 51 -8.61 -4.40 0.77
N ILE A 52 -8.22 -5.67 0.93
CA ILE A 52 -8.07 -6.62 -0.20
C ILE A 52 -9.35 -7.43 -0.35
N ASP A 53 -9.87 -7.94 0.76
CA ASP A 53 -11.00 -8.87 0.78
C ASP A 53 -11.82 -8.71 2.07
N VAL A 54 -13.13 -8.93 1.96
CA VAL A 54 -14.07 -8.85 3.08
C VAL A 54 -14.88 -10.15 3.14
N ASP A 55 -14.61 -10.97 4.14
CA ASP A 55 -15.36 -12.19 4.44
C ASP A 55 -16.47 -11.88 5.46
N LEU A 56 -17.68 -11.68 4.97
CA LEU A 56 -18.84 -11.35 5.80
C LEU A 56 -19.30 -12.54 6.65
N ASP A 57 -19.12 -13.77 6.18
CA ASP A 57 -19.52 -14.99 6.88
C ASP A 57 -18.64 -15.22 8.12
N ARG A 58 -17.38 -14.95 7.99
CA ARG A 58 -16.38 -15.10 9.07
C ARG A 58 -16.12 -13.80 9.83
N ARG A 59 -16.71 -12.69 9.37
CA ARG A 59 -16.45 -11.33 9.91
C ARG A 59 -14.97 -10.99 9.93
N ARG A 60 -14.27 -11.27 8.84
CA ARG A 60 -12.83 -11.03 8.68
C ARG A 60 -12.58 -10.11 7.52
N ILE A 61 -11.68 -9.16 7.70
CA ILE A 61 -11.24 -8.25 6.67
C ILE A 61 -9.76 -8.54 6.44
N SER A 62 -9.40 -8.82 5.18
CA SER A 62 -8.02 -8.96 4.77
C SER A 62 -7.49 -7.59 4.33
N LEU A 63 -6.38 -7.20 4.90
CA LEU A 63 -5.74 -5.90 4.70
C LEU A 63 -4.33 -6.09 4.12
N SER A 64 -3.85 -5.09 3.38
CA SER A 64 -2.48 -5.00 2.90
C SER A 64 -1.87 -3.65 3.23
N LEU A 65 -0.77 -3.67 3.94
CA LEU A 65 0.09 -2.49 4.17
C LEU A 65 0.94 -2.21 2.92
N LYS A 66 1.49 -3.27 2.33
CA LYS A 66 2.28 -3.23 1.10
C LYS A 66 1.55 -2.52 -0.04
N GLN A 67 0.34 -2.99 -0.39
CA GLN A 67 -0.43 -2.41 -1.49
C GLN A 67 -0.91 -0.98 -1.20
N ALA A 68 -1.14 -0.61 0.07
CA ALA A 68 -1.43 0.75 0.45
C ALA A 68 -0.23 1.67 0.19
N ASN A 69 0.97 1.24 0.59
CA ASN A 69 2.19 2.02 0.40
C ASN A 69 2.64 2.07 -1.07
N ASP A 70 2.47 0.96 -1.83
CA ASP A 70 2.81 0.90 -3.26
C ASP A 70 1.89 1.78 -4.12
N SER A 71 0.70 2.11 -3.65
CA SER A 71 -0.24 2.99 -4.37
C SER A 71 0.07 4.48 -4.21
N VAL A 72 1.03 4.85 -3.38
CA VAL A 72 1.43 6.24 -3.13
C VAL A 72 2.92 6.40 -3.39
N ASP A 73 3.26 7.23 -4.37
CA ASP A 73 4.61 7.72 -4.58
C ASP A 73 4.79 9.05 -3.81
N PRO A 74 5.67 9.12 -2.80
CA PRO A 74 5.90 10.35 -2.04
C PRO A 74 6.39 11.52 -2.90
N ALA A 75 6.96 11.22 -4.07
CA ALA A 75 7.44 12.23 -5.02
C ALA A 75 6.37 12.66 -6.04
N SER A 76 5.24 11.94 -6.13
CA SER A 76 4.15 12.27 -7.03
C SER A 76 3.25 13.36 -6.44
N GLU A 77 2.72 14.19 -7.32
CA GLU A 77 1.64 15.15 -7.02
C GLU A 77 0.27 14.61 -7.45
N ASP A 78 0.20 13.36 -7.95
CA ASP A 78 -1.04 12.73 -8.39
C ASP A 78 -1.90 12.35 -7.19
N PHE A 79 -2.98 13.09 -7.01
CA PHE A 79 -3.95 12.91 -5.95
C PHE A 79 -5.26 12.34 -6.50
N ASP A 80 -5.65 11.15 -6.02
CA ASP A 80 -6.97 10.57 -6.29
C ASP A 80 -7.83 10.64 -5.02
N PRO A 81 -8.82 11.57 -4.98
CA PRO A 81 -9.66 11.75 -3.81
C PRO A 81 -10.49 10.51 -3.44
N ALA A 82 -10.81 9.64 -4.40
CA ALA A 82 -11.60 8.43 -4.18
C ALA A 82 -10.89 7.43 -3.26
N ILE A 83 -9.56 7.36 -3.32
CA ILE A 83 -8.74 6.48 -2.49
C ILE A 83 -8.81 6.90 -1.00
N TYR A 84 -9.08 8.19 -0.75
CA TYR A 84 -9.09 8.78 0.59
C TYR A 84 -10.50 9.06 1.13
N GLY A 85 -11.49 8.30 0.64
CA GLY A 85 -12.85 8.30 1.18
C GLY A 85 -13.77 9.36 0.60
N MET A 86 -13.34 10.15 -0.38
CA MET A 86 -14.22 11.05 -1.10
C MET A 86 -15.11 10.23 -2.06
N PRO A 87 -16.44 10.44 -2.06
CA PRO A 87 -17.29 9.76 -3.04
C PRO A 87 -16.91 10.19 -4.44
N ALA A 88 -16.48 9.22 -5.25
CA ALA A 88 -16.15 9.44 -6.65
C ALA A 88 -17.08 8.61 -7.53
N GLU A 89 -17.75 9.26 -8.46
CA GLU A 89 -18.47 8.61 -9.53
C GLU A 89 -17.63 8.68 -10.81
N TYR A 90 -17.64 7.57 -11.56
CA TYR A 90 -16.96 7.49 -12.85
C TYR A 90 -17.99 7.20 -13.93
N ASP A 91 -17.76 7.72 -15.15
CA ASP A 91 -18.57 7.40 -16.31
C ASP A 91 -18.23 6.01 -16.88
N GLU A 92 -18.97 5.56 -17.89
CA GLU A 92 -18.74 4.27 -18.57
C GLU A 92 -17.37 4.18 -19.24
N GLN A 93 -16.69 5.30 -19.45
CA GLN A 93 -15.36 5.40 -20.03
C GLN A 93 -14.24 5.48 -18.97
N GLY A 94 -14.62 5.54 -17.67
CA GLY A 94 -13.67 5.61 -16.56
C GLY A 94 -13.18 7.03 -16.22
N ASN A 95 -13.84 8.08 -16.76
CA ASN A 95 -13.51 9.45 -16.39
C ASN A 95 -14.25 9.86 -15.12
N TYR A 96 -13.60 10.67 -14.29
CA TYR A 96 -14.21 11.22 -13.09
C TYR A 96 -15.42 12.09 -13.43
N LYS A 97 -16.55 11.78 -12.81
CA LYS A 97 -17.78 12.54 -12.95
C LYS A 97 -17.81 13.65 -11.90
N TYR A 98 -17.71 14.87 -12.36
CA TYR A 98 -17.77 16.03 -11.49
C TYR A 98 -19.14 16.20 -10.83
N PRO A 99 -19.19 16.78 -9.61
CA PRO A 99 -20.46 17.01 -8.93
C PRO A 99 -21.37 17.98 -9.72
N GLU A 100 -22.67 17.85 -9.48
CA GLU A 100 -23.64 18.78 -10.09
C GLU A 100 -23.32 20.22 -9.72
N GLY A 101 -23.31 21.08 -10.71
CA GLY A 101 -23.00 22.49 -10.56
C GLY A 101 -21.53 22.88 -10.73
N PHE A 102 -20.65 21.92 -11.02
CA PHE A 102 -19.26 22.21 -11.38
C PHE A 102 -19.05 22.11 -12.90
N ASP A 103 -18.48 23.13 -13.50
CA ASP A 103 -18.12 23.13 -14.92
C ASP A 103 -16.63 22.77 -15.10
N PRO A 104 -16.30 21.58 -15.61
CA PRO A 104 -14.92 21.15 -15.78
C PRO A 104 -14.14 21.92 -16.86
N ASN A 105 -14.82 22.63 -17.75
CA ASN A 105 -14.16 23.41 -18.80
C ASN A 105 -13.67 24.77 -18.30
N THR A 106 -14.47 25.41 -17.42
CA THR A 106 -14.12 26.71 -16.83
C THR A 106 -13.44 26.56 -15.48
N ASN A 107 -13.54 25.36 -14.87
CA ASN A 107 -13.08 25.06 -13.52
C ASN A 107 -13.78 25.93 -12.46
N GLU A 108 -15.04 26.29 -12.70
CA GLU A 108 -15.84 27.15 -11.85
C GLU A 108 -17.16 26.49 -11.44
N TRP A 109 -17.68 26.91 -10.29
CA TRP A 109 -18.98 26.48 -9.81
C TRP A 109 -20.08 27.41 -10.36
N ILE A 110 -21.18 26.80 -10.80
CA ILE A 110 -22.37 27.51 -11.27
C ILE A 110 -23.12 28.13 -10.08
N ALA A 111 -23.62 29.33 -10.22
CA ALA A 111 -24.39 29.99 -9.19
C ALA A 111 -25.65 29.17 -8.81
N GLY A 112 -25.93 29.04 -7.52
CA GLY A 112 -27.04 28.26 -6.98
C GLY A 112 -26.65 26.92 -6.38
N TYR A 113 -25.37 26.53 -6.50
CA TYR A 113 -24.82 25.28 -5.97
C TYR A 113 -23.84 25.50 -4.78
N GLU A 114 -24.02 26.58 -4.03
CA GLU A 114 -23.11 26.98 -2.95
C GLU A 114 -22.98 25.91 -1.86
N LYS A 115 -24.06 25.20 -1.54
CA LYS A 115 -24.04 24.12 -0.53
C LYS A 115 -23.25 22.90 -1.01
N GLN A 116 -23.47 22.51 -2.26
CA GLN A 116 -22.75 21.39 -2.87
C GLN A 116 -21.25 21.70 -2.98
N ARG A 117 -20.94 22.94 -3.30
CA ARG A 117 -19.56 23.44 -3.32
C ARG A 117 -18.91 23.35 -1.95
N GLU A 118 -19.55 23.85 -0.90
CA GLU A 118 -19.02 23.84 0.47
C GLU A 118 -18.81 22.41 0.97
N GLU A 119 -19.77 21.53 0.71
CA GLU A 119 -19.68 20.11 1.06
C GLU A 119 -18.54 19.42 0.30
N TRP A 120 -18.42 19.65 -1.01
CA TRP A 120 -17.35 19.09 -1.83
C TRP A 120 -15.97 19.61 -1.41
N GLU A 121 -15.83 20.92 -1.21
CA GLU A 121 -14.57 21.53 -0.75
C GLU A 121 -14.13 20.99 0.60
N SER A 122 -15.07 20.75 1.52
CA SER A 122 -14.79 20.16 2.83
C SER A 122 -14.31 18.70 2.72
N GLN A 123 -14.97 17.89 1.88
CA GLN A 123 -14.59 16.50 1.64
C GLN A 123 -13.24 16.40 0.91
N TYR A 124 -13.02 17.27 -0.07
CA TYR A 124 -11.77 17.34 -0.81
C TYR A 124 -10.59 17.72 0.11
N ALA A 125 -10.77 18.71 0.96
CA ALA A 125 -9.76 19.13 1.92
C ALA A 125 -9.39 18.00 2.91
N ALA A 126 -10.39 17.27 3.41
CA ALA A 126 -10.17 16.15 4.30
C ALA A 126 -9.43 14.98 3.60
N ALA A 127 -9.81 14.67 2.37
CA ALA A 127 -9.15 13.63 1.57
C ALA A 127 -7.70 14.03 1.23
N HIS A 128 -7.48 15.30 0.90
CA HIS A 128 -6.15 15.84 0.59
C HIS A 128 -5.22 15.81 1.82
N GLU A 129 -5.73 16.15 3.00
CA GLU A 129 -4.98 16.06 4.26
C GLU A 129 -4.53 14.60 4.54
N LEU A 130 -5.44 13.63 4.36
CA LEU A 130 -5.11 12.22 4.50
C LEU A 130 -4.06 11.74 3.49
N TRP A 131 -4.11 12.26 2.26
CA TRP A 131 -3.11 11.96 1.24
C TRP A 131 -1.73 12.52 1.60
N GLU A 132 -1.66 13.75 2.10
CA GLU A 132 -0.39 14.34 2.56
C GLU A 132 0.18 13.56 3.74
N GLU A 133 -0.64 13.21 4.74
CA GLU A 133 -0.21 12.35 5.85
C GLU A 133 0.32 10.99 5.36
N HIS A 134 -0.33 10.40 4.34
CA HIS A 134 0.09 9.12 3.78
C HIS A 134 1.42 9.25 3.02
N LYS A 135 1.61 10.32 2.27
CA LYS A 135 2.90 10.61 1.60
C LYS A 135 4.04 10.73 2.61
N GLU A 136 3.83 11.46 3.70
CA GLU A 136 4.82 11.58 4.78
C GLU A 136 5.12 10.23 5.43
N PHE A 137 4.09 9.43 5.67
CA PHE A 137 4.25 8.09 6.24
C PHE A 137 5.10 7.19 5.33
N VAL A 138 4.79 7.12 4.04
CA VAL A 138 5.53 6.31 3.06
C VAL A 138 6.97 6.81 2.89
N ALA A 139 7.19 8.12 2.85
CA ALA A 139 8.52 8.71 2.78
C ALA A 139 9.39 8.30 3.98
N LYS A 140 8.83 8.36 5.19
CA LYS A 140 9.50 7.95 6.42
C LYS A 140 9.80 6.45 6.46
N GLU A 141 8.87 5.62 5.98
CA GLU A 141 9.07 4.17 5.85
C GLU A 141 10.22 3.84 4.89
N LEU A 142 10.30 4.53 3.76
CA LEU A 142 11.39 4.37 2.80
C LEU A 142 12.75 4.80 3.39
N GLU A 143 12.78 5.89 4.15
CA GLU A 143 14.00 6.37 4.84
C GLU A 143 14.47 5.35 5.88
N ASN A 144 13.58 4.86 6.73
CA ASN A 144 13.86 3.82 7.72
C ASN A 144 14.34 2.51 7.09
N ALA A 145 13.76 2.13 5.94
CA ALA A 145 14.17 0.94 5.20
C ALA A 145 15.58 1.11 4.61
N ALA A 146 15.90 2.30 4.11
CA ALA A 146 17.24 2.62 3.59
C ALA A 146 18.30 2.62 4.70
N GLU A 147 18.01 3.18 5.87
CA GLU A 147 18.89 3.15 7.04
C GLU A 147 19.14 1.72 7.54
N SER A 148 18.09 0.89 7.61
CA SER A 148 18.21 -0.53 7.98
C SER A 148 19.08 -1.30 7.00
N ALA A 149 18.93 -1.06 5.71
CA ALA A 149 19.75 -1.71 4.67
C ALA A 149 21.23 -1.27 4.74
N ALA A 150 21.48 -0.03 5.09
CA ALA A 150 22.84 0.49 5.28
C ALA A 150 23.52 -0.07 6.54
N ALA A 151 22.75 -0.35 7.61
CA ALA A 151 23.26 -0.90 8.86
C ALA A 151 23.63 -2.41 8.77
N ASP A 152 22.96 -3.14 7.87
CA ASP A 152 23.14 -4.61 7.73
C ASP A 152 24.33 -5.02 6.86
N GLY A 153 25.03 -4.08 6.23
CA GLY A 153 26.34 -4.29 5.57
C GLY A 153 26.40 -5.37 4.48
N GLN A 154 25.24 -5.87 4.01
CA GLN A 154 25.18 -6.81 2.90
C GLN A 154 24.82 -6.08 1.61
N GLY A 155 25.90 -5.59 0.96
CA GLY A 155 25.84 -5.31 -0.46
C GLY A 155 25.44 -6.56 -1.25
N PRO A 156 24.89 -6.40 -2.47
CA PRO A 156 24.48 -7.54 -3.28
C PRO A 156 25.66 -8.50 -3.43
N LYS A 157 25.49 -9.75 -2.96
CA LYS A 157 26.44 -10.80 -3.26
C LYS A 157 26.41 -11.01 -4.77
N GLU A 158 27.47 -10.59 -5.43
CA GLU A 158 27.79 -11.04 -6.79
C GLU A 158 27.77 -12.59 -6.77
N GLU A 159 26.76 -13.16 -7.38
CA GLU A 159 26.80 -14.55 -7.77
C GLU A 159 27.90 -14.71 -8.79
N LYS A 160 29.01 -15.29 -8.34
CA LYS A 160 30.06 -15.78 -9.25
C LYS A 160 29.43 -16.84 -10.15
N PRO A 161 29.66 -16.80 -11.47
CA PRO A 161 29.19 -17.88 -12.33
C PRO A 161 29.83 -19.20 -11.90
N VAL A 162 29.01 -20.19 -11.64
CA VAL A 162 29.43 -21.57 -11.43
C VAL A 162 30.04 -22.05 -12.75
N GLU A 163 31.34 -22.23 -12.78
CA GLU A 163 32.03 -22.95 -13.85
C GLU A 163 31.45 -24.36 -13.91
N GLU A 164 30.74 -24.64 -14.96
CA GLU A 164 30.28 -25.95 -15.36
C GLU A 164 31.49 -26.78 -15.77
N THR A 165 32.07 -27.53 -14.84
CA THR A 165 33.07 -28.56 -15.18
C THR A 165 32.32 -29.75 -15.77
N SER A 166 32.20 -29.73 -17.09
CA SER A 166 31.85 -30.86 -17.91
C SER A 166 32.93 -31.94 -17.75
N ASN A 167 32.67 -32.94 -16.93
CA ASN A 167 33.48 -34.16 -16.90
C ASN A 167 32.74 -35.29 -17.61
N TYR A 168 32.79 -35.23 -18.94
CA TYR A 168 32.34 -36.33 -19.81
C TYR A 168 33.51 -37.31 -19.96
N SER A 169 33.57 -38.28 -19.09
CA SER A 169 34.49 -39.40 -19.26
C SER A 169 33.85 -40.49 -20.12
N SER A 170 34.29 -40.54 -21.37
CA SER A 170 34.02 -41.57 -22.33
C SER A 170 34.71 -42.87 -21.86
N ALA A 171 33.94 -43.93 -21.56
CA ALA A 171 34.41 -45.28 -21.49
C ALA A 171 33.73 -46.12 -22.58
N ALA A 172 34.46 -46.41 -23.63
CA ALA A 172 34.06 -47.34 -24.66
C ALA A 172 34.19 -48.80 -24.15
N PRO A 173 33.27 -49.72 -24.47
CA PRO A 173 33.45 -51.12 -24.20
C PRO A 173 34.31 -51.81 -25.28
N THR A 174 35.38 -52.44 -24.86
CA THR A 174 36.19 -53.35 -25.70
C THR A 174 35.52 -54.71 -25.73
N THR A 175 35.24 -55.18 -26.96
CA THR A 175 34.82 -56.50 -27.31
C THR A 175 36.03 -57.42 -27.23
N GLY A 176 35.85 -58.63 -26.66
CA GLY A 176 36.74 -59.82 -26.73
C GLY A 176 35.90 -61.05 -26.51
#